data_3d3e17a0154f32453206db3f7389673b
#
_entry.id   3d3e17a0154f32453206db3f7389673b
#
_cell.length_a   1.000
_cell.length_b   1.000
_cell.length_c   1.000
_cell.angle_alpha   90.00
_cell.angle_beta   90.00
_cell.angle_gamma   90.00
#
_symmetry.space_group_name_H-M   'P 1'
#
loop_
_entity.id
_entity.type
_entity.pdbx_description
1 polymer ?
#
loop_
_entity_poly.entity_id
_entity_poly.type
_entity_poly.pdbx_seq_one_letter_code
_entity_poly.pdbx_strand_id
1 'polypeptide(L)'
;MFKSLKNLRALFAAALACACSLVCAQDYEREARWAEQTLATLVVGDAVQIEQKNGHRFLGLYTRAAKPRGAVIIAHGRGWGPDFELYGVLRTMLADAGYSTLSIQMPVLPGTAKIGDYLPMFPDSTERFALAAEWLHGKGYKRVAIVSHSLGATMANQYLITTEKPAVDAWVFISIINGLEDMFRIKIPVLDVFGTLDWQVTRYGAEERRAQIVKIAGSDQVIIQGAEHFFEQQVDELTRVIVTFLGRVLR
;
A
#
# COMPACT_ATOMS: atom_id res chain seq x y z
N MET A 1 24.30 50.90 -27.05
CA MET A 1 24.29 49.49 -27.47
C MET A 1 24.39 48.47 -26.31
N PHE A 2 24.38 48.91 -25.02
CA PHE A 2 24.56 48.03 -23.82
C PHE A 2 23.27 47.71 -23.05
N LYS A 3 22.12 48.33 -23.39
CA LYS A 3 20.84 48.05 -22.67
C LYS A 3 20.11 46.81 -23.16
N SER A 4 20.37 46.31 -24.38
CA SER A 4 19.70 45.18 -24.98
C SER A 4 20.16 43.81 -24.41
N LEU A 5 21.43 43.69 -23.99
CA LEU A 5 21.98 42.42 -23.48
C LEU A 5 21.52 42.05 -22.05
N LYS A 6 21.16 43.07 -21.23
CA LYS A 6 20.66 42.79 -19.87
C LYS A 6 19.25 42.22 -19.86
N ASN A 7 18.40 42.63 -20.80
CA ASN A 7 17.03 42.11 -20.93
C ASN A 7 17.00 40.70 -21.51
N LEU A 8 17.97 40.34 -22.37
CA LEU A 8 18.07 38.96 -22.90
C LEU A 8 18.52 37.96 -21.86
N ARG A 9 19.40 38.36 -20.92
CA ARG A 9 19.83 37.50 -19.80
C ARG A 9 18.73 37.30 -18.77
N ALA A 10 17.89 38.30 -18.53
CA ALA A 10 16.74 38.20 -17.62
C ALA A 10 15.65 37.29 -18.18
N LEU A 11 15.39 37.32 -19.48
CA LEU A 11 14.44 36.41 -20.15
C LEU A 11 14.95 34.97 -20.22
N PHE A 12 16.27 34.76 -20.38
CA PHE A 12 16.85 33.40 -20.30
C PHE A 12 16.83 32.81 -18.89
N ALA A 13 17.04 33.62 -17.85
CA ALA A 13 16.96 33.20 -16.45
C ALA A 13 15.50 32.88 -16.05
N ALA A 14 14.52 33.64 -16.54
CA ALA A 14 13.10 33.35 -16.31
C ALA A 14 12.62 32.09 -17.02
N ALA A 15 13.11 31.82 -18.24
CA ALA A 15 12.80 30.58 -18.99
C ALA A 15 13.45 29.34 -18.34
N LEU A 16 14.65 29.48 -17.73
CA LEU A 16 15.33 28.37 -17.04
C LEU A 16 14.67 28.07 -15.68
N ALA A 17 14.06 29.05 -15.02
CA ALA A 17 13.31 28.84 -13.77
C ALA A 17 11.97 28.14 -13.99
N CYS A 18 11.38 28.20 -15.21
CA CYS A 18 10.15 27.50 -15.58
C CYS A 18 10.39 26.05 -16.05
N ALA A 19 11.65 25.65 -16.28
CA ALA A 19 12.02 24.27 -16.66
C ALA A 19 12.28 23.37 -15.44
N CYS A 20 12.11 23.87 -14.21
CA CYS A 20 12.25 23.08 -13.00
C CYS A 20 10.94 22.37 -12.65
N SER A 21 11.05 21.06 -12.63
CA SER A 21 10.14 20.13 -11.96
C SER A 21 8.87 19.78 -12.76
N LEU A 22 9.02 18.98 -13.80
CA LEU A 22 8.08 17.89 -14.02
C LEU A 22 8.33 16.87 -12.87
N VAL A 23 8.08 17.31 -11.63
CA VAL A 23 7.79 16.35 -10.55
C VAL A 23 6.59 15.59 -11.08
N CYS A 24 6.71 14.27 -11.19
CA CYS A 24 5.59 13.42 -11.56
C CYS A 24 4.51 13.63 -10.49
N ALA A 25 3.60 14.56 -10.75
CA ALA A 25 2.51 14.86 -9.84
C ALA A 25 1.55 13.67 -9.84
N GLN A 26 0.95 13.38 -8.71
CA GLN A 26 -0.10 12.37 -8.61
C GLN A 26 -1.20 12.65 -9.64
N ASP A 27 -1.67 11.60 -10.32
CA ASP A 27 -2.75 11.70 -11.31
C ASP A 27 -4.12 11.59 -10.60
N TYR A 28 -4.53 12.69 -9.99
CA TYR A 28 -5.81 12.78 -9.27
C TYR A 28 -7.03 12.53 -10.16
N GLU A 29 -6.95 12.90 -11.45
CA GLU A 29 -8.05 12.63 -12.37
C GLU A 29 -8.21 11.13 -12.64
N ARG A 30 -7.10 10.42 -12.80
CA ARG A 30 -7.11 8.96 -12.95
C ARG A 30 -7.60 8.28 -11.67
N GLU A 31 -7.15 8.75 -10.52
CA GLU A 31 -7.62 8.28 -9.22
C GLU A 31 -9.14 8.46 -9.08
N ALA A 32 -9.66 9.64 -9.41
CA ALA A 32 -11.09 9.92 -9.37
C ALA A 32 -11.90 9.02 -10.32
N ARG A 33 -11.44 8.85 -11.58
CA ARG A 33 -12.11 7.92 -12.53
C ARG A 33 -12.16 6.49 -12.00
N TRP A 34 -11.10 6.01 -11.36
CA TRP A 34 -11.09 4.67 -10.77
C TRP A 34 -11.99 4.57 -9.56
N ALA A 35 -12.06 5.61 -8.73
CA ALA A 35 -13.00 5.66 -7.63
C ALA A 35 -14.46 5.58 -8.14
N GLU A 36 -14.82 6.35 -9.17
CA GLU A 36 -16.15 6.29 -9.79
C GLU A 36 -16.47 4.89 -10.35
N GLN A 37 -15.55 4.26 -11.07
CA GLN A 37 -15.73 2.91 -11.60
C GLN A 37 -15.92 1.88 -10.48
N THR A 38 -15.11 1.96 -9.44
CA THR A 38 -15.22 1.09 -8.27
C THR A 38 -16.57 1.26 -7.56
N LEU A 39 -17.01 2.50 -7.36
CA LEU A 39 -18.29 2.78 -6.70
C LEU A 39 -19.49 2.29 -7.51
N ALA A 40 -19.41 2.36 -8.84
CA ALA A 40 -20.48 1.87 -9.73
C ALA A 40 -20.70 0.35 -9.64
N THR A 41 -19.70 -0.42 -9.22
CA THR A 41 -19.73 -1.88 -9.14
C THR A 41 -19.63 -2.42 -7.71
N LEU A 42 -19.55 -1.56 -6.70
CA LEU A 42 -19.39 -1.95 -5.30
C LEU A 42 -20.65 -2.67 -4.80
N VAL A 43 -20.53 -3.94 -4.44
CA VAL A 43 -21.63 -4.76 -3.92
C VAL A 43 -21.53 -4.96 -2.41
N VAL A 44 -20.31 -5.05 -1.87
CA VAL A 44 -20.06 -5.38 -0.46
C VAL A 44 -19.28 -4.24 0.21
N GLY A 45 -19.72 -3.85 1.40
CA GLY A 45 -19.06 -2.81 2.23
C GLY A 45 -19.50 -1.40 1.88
N ASP A 46 -18.91 -0.46 2.59
CA ASP A 46 -19.24 0.97 2.52
C ASP A 46 -18.07 1.76 1.95
N ALA A 47 -18.36 2.68 1.03
CA ALA A 47 -17.38 3.64 0.56
C ALA A 47 -17.18 4.75 1.60
N VAL A 48 -15.93 5.08 1.89
CA VAL A 48 -15.55 6.18 2.78
C VAL A 48 -14.55 7.09 2.07
N GLN A 49 -14.64 8.38 2.34
CA GLN A 49 -13.70 9.37 1.86
C GLN A 49 -12.82 9.83 3.03
N ILE A 50 -11.51 9.66 2.90
CA ILE A 50 -10.54 10.03 3.93
C ILE A 50 -9.75 11.23 3.41
N GLU A 51 -9.70 12.32 4.19
CA GLU A 51 -9.10 13.57 3.79
C GLU A 51 -7.64 13.66 4.25
N GLN A 52 -6.73 13.96 3.32
CA GLN A 52 -5.31 14.25 3.56
C GLN A 52 -5.12 15.72 3.97
N LYS A 53 -3.99 16.06 4.56
CA LYS A 53 -3.67 17.41 5.02
C LYS A 53 -3.69 18.46 3.91
N ASN A 54 -3.44 18.06 2.67
CA ASN A 54 -3.50 18.93 1.51
C ASN A 54 -4.94 19.17 0.99
N GLY A 55 -5.97 18.60 1.66
CA GLY A 55 -7.38 18.68 1.29
C GLY A 55 -7.82 17.64 0.24
N HIS A 56 -6.91 16.84 -0.30
CA HIS A 56 -7.27 15.74 -1.19
C HIS A 56 -7.99 14.63 -0.41
N ARG A 57 -9.01 14.03 -1.04
CA ARG A 57 -9.77 12.91 -0.46
C ARG A 57 -9.53 11.65 -1.28
N PHE A 58 -9.13 10.58 -0.64
CA PHE A 58 -8.97 9.29 -1.27
C PHE A 58 -10.04 8.29 -0.82
N LEU A 59 -10.38 7.37 -1.73
CA LEU A 59 -11.36 6.33 -1.49
C LEU A 59 -10.83 5.26 -0.53
N GLY A 60 -11.61 4.90 0.48
CA GLY A 60 -11.50 3.67 1.26
C GLY A 60 -12.75 2.83 1.11
N LEU A 61 -12.60 1.52 1.05
CA LEU A 61 -13.70 0.56 1.04
C LEU A 61 -13.70 -0.20 2.36
N TYR A 62 -14.65 0.10 3.21
CA TYR A 62 -14.78 -0.51 4.52
C TYR A 62 -15.74 -1.69 4.49
N THR A 63 -15.28 -2.86 4.93
CA THR A 63 -16.11 -4.06 5.08
C THR A 63 -16.05 -4.53 6.53
N ARG A 64 -17.19 -4.45 7.22
CA ARG A 64 -17.27 -4.84 8.63
C ARG A 64 -17.41 -6.34 8.77
N ALA A 65 -16.57 -6.97 9.58
CA ALA A 65 -16.74 -8.34 10.00
C ALA A 65 -17.92 -8.48 11.00
N ALA A 66 -18.64 -9.58 10.94
CA ALA A 66 -19.78 -9.84 11.86
C ALA A 66 -19.36 -9.85 13.33
N LYS A 67 -18.19 -10.45 13.63
CA LYS A 67 -17.58 -10.53 14.97
C LYS A 67 -16.10 -10.15 14.85
N PRO A 68 -15.78 -8.85 14.83
CA PRO A 68 -14.43 -8.41 14.54
C PRO A 68 -13.45 -8.76 15.67
N ARG A 69 -12.34 -9.41 15.30
CA ARG A 69 -11.17 -9.68 16.15
C ARG A 69 -10.10 -8.60 16.01
N GLY A 70 -10.22 -7.76 14.99
CA GLY A 70 -9.31 -6.66 14.66
C GLY A 70 -9.70 -6.09 13.31
N ALA A 71 -8.88 -5.18 12.81
CA ALA A 71 -9.06 -4.58 11.49
C ALA A 71 -7.80 -4.67 10.64
N VAL A 72 -7.98 -4.61 9.32
CA VAL A 72 -6.91 -4.73 8.33
C VAL A 72 -7.02 -3.60 7.31
N ILE A 73 -5.93 -2.87 7.14
CA ILE A 73 -5.76 -1.94 6.01
C ILE A 73 -5.24 -2.77 4.83
N ILE A 74 -5.92 -2.70 3.69
CA ILE A 74 -5.45 -3.35 2.45
C ILE A 74 -4.92 -2.28 1.50
N ALA A 75 -3.69 -2.46 1.00
CA ALA A 75 -3.04 -1.53 0.08
C ALA A 75 -2.64 -2.24 -1.22
N HIS A 76 -3.18 -1.74 -2.33
CA HIS A 76 -2.97 -2.29 -3.66
C HIS A 76 -1.60 -1.94 -4.26
N GLY A 77 -1.20 -2.69 -5.29
CA GLY A 77 0.01 -2.46 -6.08
C GLY A 77 -0.12 -1.33 -7.10
N ARG A 78 0.93 -1.16 -7.91
CA ARG A 78 1.00 -0.13 -8.95
C ARG A 78 -0.10 -0.29 -9.99
N GLY A 79 -0.82 0.79 -10.25
CA GLY A 79 -1.76 0.85 -11.36
C GLY A 79 -3.12 0.20 -11.10
N TRP A 80 -3.46 -0.06 -9.81
CA TRP A 80 -4.70 -0.71 -9.41
C TRP A 80 -5.53 0.17 -8.47
N GLY A 81 -6.73 -0.29 -8.14
CA GLY A 81 -7.64 0.35 -7.19
C GLY A 81 -7.97 -0.57 -6.00
N PRO A 82 -8.71 -0.07 -5.00
CA PRO A 82 -8.94 -0.76 -3.73
C PRO A 82 -9.87 -1.98 -3.81
N ASP A 83 -10.58 -2.19 -4.92
CA ASP A 83 -11.49 -3.32 -5.14
C ASP A 83 -11.10 -4.20 -6.34
N PHE A 84 -9.95 -3.90 -6.96
CA PHE A 84 -9.56 -4.61 -8.18
C PHE A 84 -9.08 -6.03 -7.84
N GLU A 85 -9.69 -7.04 -8.48
CA GLU A 85 -9.29 -8.46 -8.42
C GLU A 85 -8.90 -8.92 -7.00
N LEU A 86 -7.61 -9.27 -6.77
CA LEU A 86 -7.06 -9.76 -5.50
C LEU A 86 -7.52 -8.92 -4.30
N TYR A 87 -7.58 -7.60 -4.42
CA TYR A 87 -7.90 -6.72 -3.28
C TYR A 87 -9.37 -6.78 -2.89
N GLY A 88 -10.26 -6.86 -3.89
CA GLY A 88 -11.70 -7.06 -3.67
C GLY A 88 -11.99 -8.40 -3.01
N VAL A 89 -11.31 -9.47 -3.46
CA VAL A 89 -11.44 -10.81 -2.88
C VAL A 89 -10.88 -10.83 -1.45
N LEU A 90 -9.66 -10.35 -1.23
CA LEU A 90 -9.06 -10.31 0.12
C LEU A 90 -9.89 -9.48 1.09
N ARG A 91 -10.46 -8.35 0.64
CA ARG A 91 -11.32 -7.49 1.46
C ARG A 91 -12.51 -8.24 2.04
N THR A 92 -13.18 -9.05 1.22
CA THR A 92 -14.35 -9.82 1.63
C THR A 92 -13.97 -11.06 2.44
N MET A 93 -13.00 -11.85 1.97
CA MET A 93 -12.57 -13.09 2.65
C MET A 93 -11.98 -12.83 4.04
N LEU A 94 -11.22 -11.76 4.23
CA LEU A 94 -10.71 -11.39 5.55
C LEU A 94 -11.83 -10.90 6.47
N ALA A 95 -12.85 -10.21 5.94
CA ALA A 95 -14.02 -9.83 6.72
C ALA A 95 -14.83 -11.06 7.17
N ASP A 96 -15.04 -12.03 6.31
CA ASP A 96 -15.67 -13.31 6.64
C ASP A 96 -14.86 -14.10 7.70
N ALA A 97 -13.54 -14.01 7.65
CA ALA A 97 -12.63 -14.60 8.64
C ALA A 97 -12.57 -13.82 9.97
N GLY A 98 -13.34 -12.74 10.14
CA GLY A 98 -13.44 -11.97 11.38
C GLY A 98 -12.47 -10.79 11.50
N TYR A 99 -11.92 -10.28 10.39
CA TYR A 99 -11.13 -9.06 10.37
C TYR A 99 -11.84 -7.99 9.53
N SER A 100 -12.36 -6.95 10.16
CA SER A 100 -12.91 -5.84 9.38
C SER A 100 -11.83 -5.23 8.49
N THR A 101 -12.16 -4.92 7.24
CA THR A 101 -11.16 -4.44 6.28
C THR A 101 -11.43 -3.00 5.86
N LEU A 102 -10.36 -2.25 5.63
CA LEU A 102 -10.37 -0.95 4.97
C LEU A 102 -9.37 -1.01 3.80
N SER A 103 -9.89 -1.31 2.61
CA SER A 103 -9.07 -1.28 1.40
C SER A 103 -8.96 0.15 0.89
N ILE A 104 -7.74 0.69 0.82
CA ILE A 104 -7.50 2.10 0.54
C ILE A 104 -6.92 2.32 -0.85
N GLN A 105 -7.34 3.40 -1.49
CA GLN A 105 -6.72 3.89 -2.71
C GLN A 105 -5.32 4.42 -2.39
N MET A 106 -4.30 3.83 -3.01
CA MET A 106 -2.92 4.30 -2.96
C MET A 106 -2.67 5.37 -4.04
N PRO A 107 -1.64 6.21 -3.91
CA PRO A 107 -1.31 7.22 -4.92
C PRO A 107 -1.17 6.63 -6.32
N VAL A 108 -1.66 7.35 -7.31
CA VAL A 108 -1.71 6.92 -8.71
C VAL A 108 -0.89 7.88 -9.58
N LEU A 109 -0.12 7.33 -10.50
CA LEU A 109 0.58 8.06 -11.54
C LEU A 109 0.02 7.70 -12.93
N PRO A 110 0.34 8.47 -13.98
CA PRO A 110 0.00 8.11 -15.35
C PRO A 110 0.38 6.68 -15.72
N GLY A 111 -0.37 6.02 -16.59
CA GLY A 111 -0.16 4.61 -16.95
C GLY A 111 1.23 4.28 -17.50
N THR A 112 1.94 5.28 -18.02
CA THR A 112 3.32 5.16 -18.53
C THR A 112 4.38 5.23 -17.44
N ALA A 113 4.01 5.62 -16.21
CA ALA A 113 4.95 5.76 -15.09
C ALA A 113 5.60 4.42 -14.73
N LYS A 114 6.90 4.45 -14.50
CA LYS A 114 7.68 3.32 -14.02
C LYS A 114 7.61 3.23 -12.48
N ILE A 115 8.06 2.12 -11.91
CA ILE A 115 8.08 1.92 -10.46
C ILE A 115 8.88 3.02 -9.75
N GLY A 116 10.06 3.39 -10.28
CA GLY A 116 10.90 4.43 -9.70
C GLY A 116 10.26 5.82 -9.68
N ASP A 117 9.32 6.10 -10.57
CA ASP A 117 8.60 7.38 -10.62
C ASP A 117 7.66 7.57 -9.42
N TYR A 118 7.35 6.48 -8.69
CA TYR A 118 6.50 6.52 -7.49
C TYR A 118 7.24 6.95 -6.22
N LEU A 119 8.58 7.03 -6.21
CA LEU A 119 9.33 7.44 -5.02
C LEU A 119 8.89 8.81 -4.45
N PRO A 120 8.60 9.85 -5.27
CA PRO A 120 8.08 11.12 -4.76
C PRO A 120 6.69 11.02 -4.11
N MET A 121 5.93 9.92 -4.36
CA MET A 121 4.60 9.67 -3.80
C MET A 121 4.64 8.97 -2.42
N PHE A 122 5.81 8.59 -1.94
CA PHE A 122 5.93 7.88 -0.66
C PHE A 122 5.48 8.71 0.56
N PRO A 123 5.70 10.02 0.64
CA PRO A 123 5.09 10.84 1.69
C PRO A 123 3.56 10.79 1.70
N ASP A 124 2.92 10.88 0.51
CA ASP A 124 1.46 10.77 0.39
C ASP A 124 0.96 9.39 0.79
N SER A 125 1.65 8.33 0.38
CA SER A 125 1.30 6.96 0.78
C SER A 125 1.44 6.75 2.28
N THR A 126 2.49 7.30 2.89
CA THR A 126 2.72 7.27 4.34
C THR A 126 1.57 7.95 5.09
N GLU A 127 1.12 9.10 4.62
CA GLU A 127 -0.03 9.81 5.20
C GLU A 127 -1.32 8.98 5.06
N ARG A 128 -1.57 8.35 3.90
CA ARG A 128 -2.75 7.50 3.69
C ARG A 128 -2.79 6.31 4.65
N PHE A 129 -1.67 5.64 4.91
CA PHE A 129 -1.60 4.58 5.92
C PHE A 129 -1.90 5.10 7.33
N ALA A 130 -1.31 6.24 7.71
CA ALA A 130 -1.54 6.84 9.02
C ALA A 130 -3.02 7.19 9.23
N LEU A 131 -3.64 7.88 8.26
CA LEU A 131 -5.05 8.27 8.30
C LEU A 131 -5.99 7.05 8.29
N ALA A 132 -5.66 6.00 7.54
CA ALA A 132 -6.44 4.75 7.53
C ALA A 132 -6.40 4.05 8.89
N ALA A 133 -5.23 4.00 9.54
CA ALA A 133 -5.08 3.45 10.88
C ALA A 133 -5.86 4.27 11.91
N GLU A 134 -5.75 5.60 11.86
CA GLU A 134 -6.50 6.53 12.71
C GLU A 134 -8.01 6.35 12.53
N TRP A 135 -8.49 6.25 11.28
CA TRP A 135 -9.89 6.01 10.97
C TRP A 135 -10.41 4.72 11.59
N LEU A 136 -9.64 3.63 11.48
CA LEU A 136 -10.01 2.34 12.08
C LEU A 136 -10.01 2.40 13.62
N HIS A 137 -9.02 3.04 14.24
CA HIS A 137 -9.01 3.28 15.68
C HIS A 137 -10.20 4.13 16.12
N GLY A 138 -10.59 5.14 15.33
CA GLY A 138 -11.80 5.95 15.56
C GLY A 138 -13.10 5.13 15.48
N LYS A 139 -13.11 4.01 14.74
CA LYS A 139 -14.20 3.02 14.75
C LYS A 139 -14.17 2.06 15.96
N GLY A 140 -13.18 2.19 16.83
CA GLY A 140 -13.05 1.39 18.06
C GLY A 140 -12.18 0.14 17.94
N TYR A 141 -11.52 -0.09 16.78
CA TYR A 141 -10.60 -1.21 16.64
C TYR A 141 -9.32 -0.96 17.44
N LYS A 142 -9.01 -1.85 18.37
CA LYS A 142 -7.79 -1.78 19.19
C LYS A 142 -6.58 -2.42 18.50
N ARG A 143 -6.83 -3.33 17.56
CA ARG A 143 -5.82 -4.07 16.82
C ARG A 143 -5.99 -3.81 15.32
N VAL A 144 -4.95 -3.30 14.68
CA VAL A 144 -4.94 -2.97 13.26
C VAL A 144 -3.70 -3.58 12.61
N ALA A 145 -3.88 -4.26 11.49
CA ALA A 145 -2.76 -4.75 10.66
C ALA A 145 -2.78 -4.08 9.28
N ILE A 146 -1.64 -4.13 8.59
CA ILE A 146 -1.55 -3.83 7.16
C ILE A 146 -1.42 -5.14 6.39
N VAL A 147 -2.16 -5.28 5.30
CA VAL A 147 -1.96 -6.27 4.23
C VAL A 147 -1.71 -5.49 2.94
N SER A 148 -0.52 -5.59 2.40
CA SER A 148 -0.10 -4.79 1.25
C SER A 148 0.54 -5.65 0.17
N HIS A 149 0.35 -5.28 -1.09
CA HIS A 149 0.80 -6.08 -2.23
C HIS A 149 1.72 -5.26 -3.15
N SER A 150 2.78 -5.91 -3.65
CA SER A 150 3.65 -5.37 -4.71
C SER A 150 4.22 -3.98 -4.34
N LEU A 151 4.01 -2.93 -5.14
CA LEU A 151 4.41 -1.56 -4.82
C LEU A 151 3.75 -1.03 -3.53
N GLY A 152 2.51 -1.43 -3.24
CA GLY A 152 1.85 -1.09 -1.97
C GLY A 152 2.61 -1.63 -0.75
N ALA A 153 3.31 -2.76 -0.89
CA ALA A 153 4.17 -3.29 0.15
C ALA A 153 5.44 -2.43 0.34
N THR A 154 6.03 -1.94 -0.73
CA THR A 154 7.16 -0.99 -0.65
C THR A 154 6.73 0.33 0.02
N MET A 155 5.53 0.83 -0.30
CA MET A 155 4.95 2.01 0.36
C MET A 155 4.67 1.77 1.86
N ALA A 156 4.18 0.56 2.22
CA ALA A 156 3.98 0.19 3.62
C ALA A 156 5.31 0.06 4.39
N ASN A 157 6.37 -0.49 3.77
CA ASN A 157 7.71 -0.49 4.34
C ASN A 157 8.15 0.94 4.69
N GLN A 158 8.01 1.87 3.74
CA GLN A 158 8.34 3.29 3.95
C GLN A 158 7.56 3.89 5.12
N TYR A 159 6.25 3.68 5.20
CA TYR A 159 5.44 4.11 6.33
C TYR A 159 5.99 3.60 7.66
N LEU A 160 6.29 2.30 7.74
CA LEU A 160 6.74 1.66 8.98
C LEU A 160 8.12 2.10 9.43
N ILE A 161 9.04 2.42 8.50
CA ILE A 161 10.40 2.83 8.85
C ILE A 161 10.54 4.35 9.09
N THR A 162 9.65 5.18 8.55
CA THR A 162 9.70 6.64 8.71
C THR A 162 8.79 7.15 9.82
N THR A 163 7.81 6.36 10.26
CA THR A 163 6.89 6.73 11.34
C THR A 163 7.45 6.22 12.68
N GLU A 164 7.69 7.12 13.62
CA GLU A 164 8.29 6.76 14.92
C GLU A 164 7.44 5.74 15.69
N LYS A 165 6.12 5.91 15.66
CA LYS A 165 5.14 5.03 16.33
C LYS A 165 4.00 4.74 15.36
N PRO A 166 4.17 3.81 14.42
CA PRO A 166 3.10 3.46 13.50
C PRO A 166 1.92 2.84 14.28
N ALA A 167 0.71 3.33 13.97
CA ALA A 167 -0.51 2.92 14.68
C ALA A 167 -1.05 1.58 14.15
N VAL A 168 -0.18 0.59 13.97
CA VAL A 168 -0.51 -0.77 13.51
C VAL A 168 0.29 -1.82 14.29
N ASP A 169 -0.29 -3.01 14.44
CA ASP A 169 0.23 -4.08 15.29
C ASP A 169 0.89 -5.22 14.52
N ALA A 170 0.66 -5.32 13.21
CA ALA A 170 1.26 -6.35 12.34
C ALA A 170 1.27 -5.89 10.88
N TRP A 171 2.18 -6.49 10.08
CA TRP A 171 2.26 -6.23 8.66
C TRP A 171 2.41 -7.52 7.87
N VAL A 172 1.57 -7.68 6.85
CA VAL A 172 1.68 -8.72 5.82
C VAL A 172 2.06 -8.03 4.52
N PHE A 173 3.15 -8.44 3.91
CA PHE A 173 3.50 -7.99 2.58
C PHE A 173 3.49 -9.16 1.60
N ILE A 174 2.75 -8.96 0.51
CA ILE A 174 2.51 -9.95 -0.52
C ILE A 174 3.28 -9.53 -1.75
N SER A 175 4.10 -10.42 -2.29
CA SER A 175 4.79 -10.23 -3.60
C SER A 175 5.55 -8.89 -3.70
N ILE A 176 6.29 -8.52 -2.66
CA ILE A 176 7.05 -7.26 -2.67
C ILE A 176 8.10 -7.27 -3.79
N ILE A 177 8.17 -6.18 -4.56
CA ILE A 177 8.99 -6.12 -5.79
C ILE A 177 10.40 -5.59 -5.58
N ASN A 178 10.67 -4.98 -4.46
CA ASN A 178 11.98 -4.47 -4.08
C ASN A 178 12.44 -5.12 -2.77
N GLY A 179 13.71 -4.96 -2.43
CA GLY A 179 14.19 -5.31 -1.10
C GLY A 179 13.45 -4.54 0.00
N LEU A 180 13.58 -5.03 1.21
CA LEU A 180 13.11 -4.34 2.41
C LEU A 180 14.20 -3.40 2.89
N GLU A 181 13.83 -2.14 3.13
CA GLU A 181 14.75 -1.15 3.68
C GLU A 181 14.60 -1.08 5.21
N ASP A 182 15.69 -0.84 5.90
CA ASP A 182 15.74 -0.51 7.33
C ASP A 182 14.85 -1.39 8.24
N MET A 183 14.73 -2.68 7.94
CA MET A 183 13.87 -3.63 8.69
C MET A 183 14.14 -3.65 10.20
N PHE A 184 15.36 -3.29 10.63
CA PHE A 184 15.70 -3.18 12.05
C PHE A 184 14.88 -2.11 12.79
N ARG A 185 14.26 -1.17 12.07
CA ARG A 185 13.35 -0.14 12.62
C ARG A 185 11.95 -0.67 12.87
N ILE A 186 11.54 -1.75 12.19
CA ILE A 186 10.22 -2.36 12.34
C ILE A 186 10.22 -3.24 13.60
N LYS A 187 9.27 -2.96 14.50
CA LYS A 187 9.15 -3.63 15.80
C LYS A 187 7.89 -4.48 15.95
N ILE A 188 7.06 -4.50 14.92
CA ILE A 188 5.83 -5.30 14.86
C ILE A 188 6.08 -6.60 14.10
N PRO A 189 5.34 -7.69 14.38
CA PRO A 189 5.42 -8.93 13.61
C PRO A 189 5.13 -8.68 12.13
N VAL A 190 5.91 -9.33 11.26
CA VAL A 190 5.72 -9.25 9.80
C VAL A 190 5.60 -10.64 9.17
N LEU A 191 4.84 -10.74 8.09
CA LEU A 191 4.71 -11.93 7.25
C LEU A 191 5.07 -11.58 5.81
N ASP A 192 6.09 -12.23 5.26
CA ASP A 192 6.42 -12.21 3.83
C ASP A 192 5.71 -13.36 3.13
N VAL A 193 4.86 -13.06 2.13
CA VAL A 193 4.18 -14.08 1.33
C VAL A 193 4.43 -13.85 -0.14
N PHE A 194 4.86 -14.88 -0.86
CA PHE A 194 5.00 -14.85 -2.31
C PHE A 194 4.83 -16.24 -2.93
N GLY A 195 4.66 -16.30 -4.23
CA GLY A 195 4.46 -17.53 -4.96
C GLY A 195 5.72 -18.12 -5.58
N THR A 196 5.75 -19.44 -5.82
CA THR A 196 6.86 -20.09 -6.53
C THR A 196 6.95 -19.67 -8.00
N LEU A 197 5.85 -19.18 -8.58
CA LEU A 197 5.76 -18.65 -9.96
C LEU A 197 5.70 -17.13 -10.01
N ASP A 198 5.91 -16.45 -8.87
CA ASP A 198 5.95 -14.99 -8.80
C ASP A 198 7.07 -14.40 -9.67
N TRP A 199 7.04 -13.11 -9.88
CA TRP A 199 8.05 -12.40 -10.65
C TRP A 199 9.45 -12.65 -10.11
N GLN A 200 10.41 -12.74 -11.02
CA GLN A 200 11.79 -13.06 -10.69
C GLN A 200 12.37 -12.07 -9.64
N VAL A 201 12.04 -10.79 -9.74
CA VAL A 201 12.48 -9.75 -8.79
C VAL A 201 12.00 -10.02 -7.37
N THR A 202 10.78 -10.51 -7.20
CA THR A 202 10.21 -10.91 -5.90
C THR A 202 10.94 -12.11 -5.32
N ARG A 203 11.17 -13.15 -6.14
CA ARG A 203 11.76 -14.41 -5.71
C ARG A 203 13.25 -14.30 -5.38
N TYR A 204 14.02 -13.53 -6.12
CA TYR A 204 15.46 -13.37 -5.89
C TYR A 204 15.80 -12.72 -4.55
N GLY A 205 14.99 -11.78 -4.08
CA GLY A 205 15.20 -11.15 -2.78
C GLY A 205 14.69 -11.94 -1.56
N ALA A 206 14.08 -13.12 -1.78
CA ALA A 206 13.36 -13.84 -0.73
C ALA A 206 14.25 -14.30 0.43
N GLU A 207 15.44 -14.82 0.15
CA GLU A 207 16.37 -15.28 1.19
C GLU A 207 16.89 -14.12 2.04
N GLU A 208 17.24 -13.00 1.41
CA GLU A 208 17.67 -11.80 2.12
C GLU A 208 16.53 -11.25 3.01
N ARG A 209 15.30 -11.16 2.50
CA ARG A 209 14.14 -10.75 3.29
C ARG A 209 13.93 -11.69 4.48
N ARG A 210 13.99 -13.00 4.28
CA ARG A 210 13.88 -13.98 5.36
C ARG A 210 14.93 -13.75 6.45
N ALA A 211 16.19 -13.53 6.07
CA ALA A 211 17.28 -13.27 7.02
C ALA A 211 17.05 -12.00 7.86
N GLN A 212 16.32 -11.04 7.34
CA GLN A 212 15.95 -9.81 8.03
C GLN A 212 14.76 -10.03 8.99
N ILE A 213 13.67 -10.65 8.49
CA ILE A 213 12.42 -10.75 9.25
C ILE A 213 12.46 -11.77 10.38
N VAL A 214 13.26 -12.84 10.28
CA VAL A 214 13.41 -13.83 11.37
C VAL A 214 13.94 -13.24 12.68
N LYS A 215 14.54 -12.06 12.62
CA LYS A 215 15.01 -11.31 13.81
C LYS A 215 13.88 -10.58 14.54
N ILE A 216 12.71 -10.48 13.94
CA ILE A 216 11.53 -9.80 14.50
C ILE A 216 10.61 -10.88 15.08
N ALA A 217 10.34 -10.81 16.38
CA ALA A 217 9.53 -11.81 17.07
C ALA A 217 8.13 -11.95 16.44
N GLY A 218 7.68 -13.18 16.24
CA GLY A 218 6.37 -13.49 15.65
C GLY A 218 6.31 -13.41 14.12
N SER A 219 7.41 -13.03 13.47
CA SER A 219 7.48 -12.91 12.01
C SER A 219 7.71 -14.26 11.32
N ASP A 220 7.35 -14.33 10.04
CA ASP A 220 7.45 -15.54 9.23
C ASP A 220 7.58 -15.21 7.74
N GLN A 221 8.01 -16.19 6.95
CA GLN A 221 7.99 -16.14 5.48
C GLN A 221 7.32 -17.42 4.95
N VAL A 222 6.32 -17.26 4.10
CA VAL A 222 5.58 -18.35 3.48
C VAL A 222 5.65 -18.25 1.96
N ILE A 223 5.99 -19.38 1.32
CA ILE A 223 6.03 -19.51 -0.13
C ILE A 223 4.86 -20.40 -0.55
N ILE A 224 3.95 -19.86 -1.36
CA ILE A 224 2.77 -20.60 -1.84
C ILE A 224 3.11 -21.28 -3.16
N GLN A 225 2.97 -22.60 -3.19
CA GLN A 225 3.30 -23.41 -4.35
C GLN A 225 2.33 -23.13 -5.52
N GLY A 226 2.87 -22.89 -6.70
CA GLY A 226 2.09 -22.64 -7.91
C GLY A 226 1.46 -21.27 -8.00
N ALA A 227 1.60 -20.41 -6.96
CA ALA A 227 1.08 -19.06 -7.01
C ALA A 227 1.97 -18.17 -7.89
N GLU A 228 1.33 -17.34 -8.71
CA GLU A 228 1.92 -16.25 -9.48
C GLU A 228 1.74 -14.91 -8.72
N HIS A 229 2.07 -13.78 -9.35
CA HIS A 229 2.11 -12.48 -8.67
C HIS A 229 0.78 -12.04 -8.06
N PHE A 230 -0.37 -12.39 -8.68
CA PHE A 230 -1.71 -11.98 -8.25
C PHE A 230 -2.51 -13.07 -7.54
N PHE A 231 -1.95 -14.27 -7.37
CA PHE A 231 -2.58 -15.39 -6.65
C PHE A 231 -3.95 -15.81 -7.20
N GLU A 232 -4.23 -15.65 -8.49
CA GLU A 232 -5.54 -15.89 -9.09
C GLU A 232 -6.11 -17.28 -8.74
N GLN A 233 -5.27 -18.32 -8.78
CA GLN A 233 -5.65 -19.70 -8.47
C GLN A 233 -5.44 -20.08 -6.99
N GLN A 234 -4.73 -19.28 -6.20
CA GLN A 234 -4.29 -19.59 -4.84
C GLN A 234 -4.77 -18.56 -3.80
N VAL A 235 -5.81 -17.79 -4.11
CA VAL A 235 -6.32 -16.75 -3.20
C VAL A 235 -6.86 -17.33 -1.89
N ASP A 236 -7.46 -18.52 -1.92
CA ASP A 236 -7.93 -19.22 -0.71
C ASP A 236 -6.77 -19.58 0.20
N GLU A 237 -5.69 -20.12 -0.36
CA GLU A 237 -4.47 -20.47 0.39
C GLU A 237 -3.79 -19.20 0.94
N LEU A 238 -3.68 -18.16 0.13
CA LEU A 238 -3.16 -16.86 0.57
C LEU A 238 -3.96 -16.33 1.75
N THR A 239 -5.29 -16.32 1.64
CA THR A 239 -6.18 -15.87 2.72
C THR A 239 -5.99 -16.70 3.98
N ARG A 240 -5.91 -18.04 3.86
CA ARG A 240 -5.68 -18.95 4.99
C ARG A 240 -4.35 -18.63 5.69
N VAL A 241 -3.29 -18.39 4.95
CA VAL A 241 -1.96 -18.03 5.47
C VAL A 241 -2.04 -16.70 6.23
N ILE A 242 -2.66 -15.68 5.65
CA ILE A 242 -2.84 -14.36 6.29
C ILE A 242 -3.66 -14.50 7.59
N VAL A 243 -4.81 -15.17 7.54
CA VAL A 243 -5.70 -15.35 8.71
C VAL A 243 -4.99 -16.10 9.84
N THR A 244 -4.20 -17.13 9.52
CA THR A 244 -3.41 -17.88 10.48
C THR A 244 -2.39 -16.99 11.18
N PHE A 245 -1.65 -16.17 10.42
CA PHE A 245 -0.70 -15.22 10.97
C PHE A 245 -1.38 -14.18 11.84
N LEU A 246 -2.43 -13.50 11.34
CA LEU A 246 -3.16 -12.48 12.09
C LEU A 246 -3.77 -13.05 13.39
N GLY A 247 -4.30 -14.28 13.35
CA GLY A 247 -4.84 -14.97 14.53
C GLY A 247 -3.80 -15.25 15.60
N ARG A 248 -2.52 -15.33 15.24
CA ARG A 248 -1.40 -15.51 16.17
C ARG A 248 -0.94 -14.18 16.78
N VAL A 249 -0.93 -13.10 16.00
CA VAL A 249 -0.26 -11.84 16.40
C VAL A 249 -1.19 -10.72 16.84
N LEU A 250 -2.48 -10.74 16.45
CA LEU A 250 -3.48 -9.74 16.84
C LEU A 250 -4.36 -10.20 18.04
N ARG A 251 -3.76 -10.75 19.06
CA ARG A 251 -4.46 -11.22 20.26
C ARG A 251 -4.71 -10.10 21.27
#